data_b5941ae5860d8b04949a3e1f0a1e9ec3
#
_entry.id   b5941ae5860d8b04949a3e1f0a1e9ec3
#
_cell.length_a   1.000
_cell.length_b   1.000
_cell.length_c   1.000
_cell.angle_alpha   90.00
_cell.angle_beta   90.00
_cell.angle_gamma   90.00
#
_symmetry.space_group_name_H-M   'P 1'
#
loop_
_entity.id
_entity.type
_entity.pdbx_description
1 polymer ?
#
loop_
_entity_poly.entity_id
_entity_poly.type
_entity_poly.pdbx_seq_one_letter_code
_entity_poly.pdbx_strand_id
1 'polypeptide(L)'
;MELRQIEYFCTVGKLNSFTRAAEQLHIAQPSITQAIRKLEQELGVQLFDRSKKRTLLTVEGKAFLDRMENLLCDLTQAVQEVQDFKNLRKGTFKVGIPPMIEAYLFPEIFSSFKQQHPGLNLIAFEESSSLEAAVKLEKNELDLAIIILPEHSETLDSLVIVREQLVLCMHREHRLCMHKTAKFEQLKNEQFILLKEGAYQHQIVMSRCQRQNFIPNTIFSSNQIKTIKGLVANGLGISLLMEMVVRNDPDIVAVPLDDPIVFDIGLAWKKDQCLSTAATAFIKFLEQRYTAGRK
;
A
#
# COMPACT_ATOMS: atom_id res chain seq x y z
N MET A 1 15.03 -21.63 27.36
CA MET A 1 14.63 -20.62 26.41
C MET A 1 13.15 -20.81 26.06
N GLU A 2 12.31 -19.83 26.29
CA GLU A 2 10.86 -19.86 26.06
C GLU A 2 10.47 -18.93 24.90
N LEU A 3 9.42 -19.26 24.16
CA LEU A 3 8.93 -18.45 23.02
C LEU A 3 8.65 -17.00 23.41
N ARG A 4 8.03 -16.78 24.57
CA ARG A 4 7.77 -15.43 25.10
C ARG A 4 9.04 -14.60 25.34
N GLN A 5 10.14 -15.23 25.75
CA GLN A 5 11.42 -14.52 25.92
C GLN A 5 11.95 -14.02 24.57
N ILE A 6 11.79 -14.83 23.51
CA ILE A 6 12.16 -14.48 22.14
C ILE A 6 11.28 -13.33 21.63
N GLU A 7 9.96 -13.41 21.82
CA GLU A 7 9.03 -12.34 21.43
C GLU A 7 9.37 -11.01 22.12
N TYR A 8 9.64 -11.03 23.42
CA TYR A 8 10.03 -9.84 24.19
C TYR A 8 11.36 -9.27 23.70
N PHE A 9 12.34 -10.13 23.46
CA PHE A 9 13.63 -9.73 22.93
C PHE A 9 13.50 -9.07 21.55
N CYS A 10 12.78 -9.69 20.61
CA CYS A 10 12.55 -9.14 19.28
C CYS A 10 11.82 -7.78 19.32
N THR A 11 10.79 -7.67 20.18
CA THR A 11 10.06 -6.40 20.34
C THR A 11 10.94 -5.29 20.90
N VAL A 12 11.77 -5.57 21.92
CA VAL A 12 12.72 -4.60 22.46
C VAL A 12 13.79 -4.23 21.43
N GLY A 13 14.29 -5.20 20.67
CA GLY A 13 15.29 -5.02 19.61
C GLY A 13 14.79 -4.08 18.51
N LYS A 14 13.56 -4.28 18.02
CA LYS A 14 12.92 -3.41 17.03
C LYS A 14 12.70 -1.97 17.51
N LEU A 15 12.18 -1.83 18.72
CA LEU A 15 11.83 -0.52 19.29
C LEU A 15 13.00 0.22 19.94
N ASN A 16 14.12 -0.47 20.16
CA ASN A 16 15.28 0.04 20.91
C ASN A 16 14.87 0.64 22.27
N SER A 17 13.83 0.09 22.91
CA SER A 17 13.25 0.61 24.15
C SER A 17 12.47 -0.45 24.90
N PHE A 18 12.87 -0.73 26.16
CA PHE A 18 12.14 -1.62 27.06
C PHE A 18 10.75 -1.08 27.45
N THR A 19 10.64 0.24 27.63
CA THR A 19 9.38 0.88 28.02
C THR A 19 8.36 0.80 26.88
N ARG A 20 8.73 1.19 25.68
CA ARG A 20 7.84 1.10 24.51
C ARG A 20 7.44 -0.34 24.18
N ALA A 21 8.36 -1.30 24.36
CA ALA A 21 8.05 -2.72 24.19
C ALA A 21 7.03 -3.21 25.25
N ALA A 22 7.15 -2.75 26.48
CA ALA A 22 6.20 -3.08 27.54
C ALA A 22 4.80 -2.52 27.26
N GLU A 23 4.72 -1.29 26.78
CA GLU A 23 3.48 -0.67 26.34
C GLU A 23 2.83 -1.44 25.19
N GLN A 24 3.61 -1.78 24.14
CA GLN A 24 3.13 -2.52 22.98
C GLN A 24 2.65 -3.94 23.33
N LEU A 25 3.35 -4.62 24.27
CA LEU A 25 3.01 -5.97 24.70
C LEU A 25 1.97 -6.01 25.83
N HIS A 26 1.52 -4.85 26.33
CA HIS A 26 0.59 -4.70 27.45
C HIS A 26 1.03 -5.44 28.72
N ILE A 27 2.33 -5.38 29.05
CA ILE A 27 2.91 -6.00 30.25
C ILE A 27 3.82 -5.03 31.01
N ALA A 28 4.17 -5.38 32.25
CA ALA A 28 5.06 -4.56 33.05
C ALA A 28 6.51 -4.61 32.54
N GLN A 29 7.17 -3.47 32.39
CA GLN A 29 8.56 -3.38 31.94
C GLN A 29 9.55 -4.23 32.75
N PRO A 30 9.43 -4.40 34.12
CA PRO A 30 10.28 -5.32 34.86
C PRO A 30 10.20 -6.77 34.39
N SER A 31 9.02 -7.23 33.93
CA SER A 31 8.82 -8.60 33.42
C SER A 31 9.62 -8.84 32.13
N ILE A 32 9.62 -7.87 31.19
CA ILE A 32 10.45 -7.95 29.98
C ILE A 32 11.93 -7.97 30.35
N THR A 33 12.35 -7.08 31.27
CA THR A 33 13.75 -7.00 31.70
C THR A 33 14.23 -8.31 32.29
N GLN A 34 13.41 -8.94 33.14
CA GLN A 34 13.72 -10.21 33.74
C GLN A 34 13.77 -11.36 32.72
N ALA A 35 12.82 -11.40 31.82
CA ALA A 35 12.77 -12.41 30.75
C ALA A 35 14.00 -12.35 29.83
N ILE A 36 14.41 -11.15 29.43
CA ILE A 36 15.59 -10.95 28.58
C ILE A 36 16.88 -11.27 29.35
N ARG A 37 16.99 -10.90 30.64
CA ARG A 37 18.15 -11.31 31.45
C ARG A 37 18.27 -12.82 31.52
N LYS A 38 17.16 -13.54 31.74
CA LYS A 38 17.14 -15.00 31.77
C LYS A 38 17.58 -15.59 30.42
N LEU A 39 17.13 -15.01 29.32
CA LEU A 39 17.54 -15.39 27.96
C LEU A 39 19.05 -15.19 27.75
N GLU A 40 19.60 -14.03 28.13
CA GLU A 40 21.03 -13.72 28.05
C GLU A 40 21.87 -14.69 28.90
N GLN A 41 21.39 -15.06 30.11
CA GLN A 41 22.04 -16.05 30.98
C GLN A 41 22.06 -17.45 30.37
N GLU A 42 20.95 -17.88 29.75
CA GLU A 42 20.87 -19.18 29.06
C GLU A 42 21.78 -19.25 27.84
N LEU A 43 21.90 -18.14 27.08
CA LEU A 43 22.76 -18.05 25.90
C LEU A 43 24.24 -17.80 26.24
N GLY A 44 24.54 -17.36 27.46
CA GLY A 44 25.89 -17.04 27.90
C GLY A 44 26.46 -15.76 27.27
N VAL A 45 25.64 -14.95 26.62
CA VAL A 45 26.03 -13.68 25.94
C VAL A 45 25.06 -12.57 26.26
N GLN A 46 25.56 -11.31 26.23
CA GLN A 46 24.68 -10.15 26.33
C GLN A 46 24.14 -9.77 24.97
N LEU A 47 22.84 -9.59 24.88
CA LEU A 47 22.14 -9.20 23.64
C LEU A 47 21.95 -7.67 23.55
N PHE A 48 21.94 -6.99 24.71
CA PHE A 48 21.83 -5.53 24.79
C PHE A 48 23.02 -4.89 25.48
N ASP A 49 23.54 -3.82 24.91
CA ASP A 49 24.55 -2.97 25.54
C ASP A 49 23.89 -2.08 26.61
N ARG A 50 24.24 -2.33 27.88
CA ARG A 50 23.72 -1.59 29.03
C ARG A 50 24.60 -0.45 29.48
N SER A 51 25.77 -0.27 28.84
CA SER A 51 26.75 0.78 29.21
C SER A 51 26.30 2.18 28.78
N LYS A 52 25.34 2.27 27.85
CA LYS A 52 24.85 3.52 27.28
C LYS A 52 23.45 3.87 27.82
N LYS A 53 23.12 5.18 27.86
CA LYS A 53 21.78 5.67 28.20
C LYS A 53 20.67 5.22 27.25
N ARG A 54 21.00 4.59 26.13
CA ARG A 54 20.07 4.07 25.11
C ARG A 54 20.19 2.56 25.04
N THR A 55 19.06 1.89 24.86
CA THR A 55 19.00 0.46 24.60
C THR A 55 19.52 0.19 23.20
N LEU A 56 20.68 -0.43 23.06
CA LEU A 56 21.28 -0.81 21.78
C LEU A 56 21.57 -2.30 21.79
N LEU A 57 21.38 -2.97 20.65
CA LEU A 57 21.79 -4.35 20.47
C LEU A 57 23.32 -4.46 20.41
N THR A 58 23.86 -5.54 20.98
CA THR A 58 25.25 -5.97 20.72
C THR A 58 25.37 -6.57 19.30
N VAL A 59 26.56 -6.92 18.86
CA VAL A 59 26.77 -7.63 17.58
C VAL A 59 26.04 -8.98 17.62
N GLU A 60 26.18 -9.71 18.74
CA GLU A 60 25.50 -10.98 19.00
C GLU A 60 23.98 -10.78 19.05
N GLY A 61 23.51 -9.70 19.70
CA GLY A 61 22.10 -9.35 19.77
C GLY A 61 21.48 -9.08 18.41
N LYS A 62 22.21 -8.40 17.52
CA LYS A 62 21.75 -8.13 16.15
C LYS A 62 21.65 -9.42 15.34
N ALA A 63 22.70 -10.24 15.34
CA ALA A 63 22.68 -11.53 14.63
C ALA A 63 21.57 -12.45 15.16
N PHE A 64 21.33 -12.45 16.50
CA PHE A 64 20.27 -13.23 17.12
C PHE A 64 18.88 -12.69 16.76
N LEU A 65 18.70 -11.35 16.69
CA LEU A 65 17.44 -10.73 16.27
C LEU A 65 17.03 -11.19 14.89
N ASP A 66 17.92 -11.03 13.90
CA ASP A 66 17.66 -11.41 12.51
C ASP A 66 17.23 -12.88 12.39
N ARG A 67 17.84 -13.76 13.21
CA ARG A 67 17.52 -15.19 13.19
C ARG A 67 16.20 -15.52 13.87
N MET A 68 15.91 -14.85 14.99
CA MET A 68 14.67 -15.09 15.77
C MET A 68 13.44 -14.51 15.09
N GLU A 69 13.58 -13.41 14.37
CA GLU A 69 12.49 -12.87 13.56
C GLU A 69 12.04 -13.88 12.48
N ASN A 70 12.99 -14.47 11.75
CA ASN A 70 12.68 -15.50 10.76
C ASN A 70 11.99 -16.71 11.41
N LEU A 71 12.45 -17.16 12.58
CA LEU A 71 11.89 -18.31 13.28
C LEU A 71 10.48 -18.04 13.81
N LEU A 72 10.23 -16.85 14.35
CA LEU A 72 8.88 -16.43 14.75
C LEU A 72 7.93 -16.33 13.54
N CYS A 73 8.47 -15.89 12.39
CA CYS A 73 7.75 -15.88 11.13
C CYS A 73 7.33 -17.29 10.71
N ASP A 74 8.28 -18.23 10.66
CA ASP A 74 8.01 -19.62 10.28
C ASP A 74 6.97 -20.26 11.21
N LEU A 75 7.05 -19.97 12.51
CA LEU A 75 6.08 -20.46 13.49
C LEU A 75 4.67 -19.88 13.22
N THR A 76 4.58 -18.59 12.97
CA THR A 76 3.30 -17.92 12.64
C THR A 76 2.70 -18.50 11.38
N GLN A 77 3.53 -18.74 10.35
CA GLN A 77 3.09 -19.37 9.10
C GLN A 77 2.58 -20.80 9.33
N ALA A 78 3.30 -21.61 10.10
CA ALA A 78 2.89 -22.98 10.42
C ALA A 78 1.54 -23.02 11.15
N VAL A 79 1.32 -22.11 12.10
CA VAL A 79 0.03 -21.98 12.81
C VAL A 79 -1.08 -21.58 11.85
N GLN A 80 -0.80 -20.63 10.95
CA GLN A 80 -1.76 -20.17 9.95
C GLN A 80 -2.11 -21.30 8.96
N GLU A 81 -1.14 -22.05 8.49
CA GLU A 81 -1.37 -23.22 7.60
C GLU A 81 -2.30 -24.25 8.24
N VAL A 82 -2.09 -24.56 9.53
CA VAL A 82 -2.98 -25.47 10.28
C VAL A 82 -4.40 -24.90 10.40
N GLN A 83 -4.55 -23.59 10.65
CA GLN A 83 -5.84 -22.93 10.71
C GLN A 83 -6.55 -22.92 9.34
N ASP A 84 -5.81 -22.73 8.26
CA ASP A 84 -6.31 -22.77 6.90
C ASP A 84 -6.83 -24.18 6.52
N PHE A 85 -6.15 -25.22 6.97
CA PHE A 85 -6.66 -26.62 6.84
C PHE A 85 -7.99 -26.81 7.53
N LYS A 86 -8.14 -26.27 8.77
CA LYS A 86 -9.40 -26.38 9.54
C LYS A 86 -10.55 -25.64 8.85
N ASN A 87 -10.28 -24.54 8.19
CA ASN A 87 -11.27 -23.70 7.52
C ASN A 87 -11.50 -24.06 6.04
N LEU A 88 -10.88 -25.14 5.51
CA LEU A 88 -10.89 -25.49 4.08
C LEU A 88 -10.35 -24.37 3.15
N ARG A 89 -9.59 -23.43 3.70
CA ARG A 89 -9.03 -22.28 2.99
C ARG A 89 -7.53 -22.47 2.77
N LYS A 90 -7.16 -23.36 1.85
CA LYS A 90 -5.76 -23.52 1.47
C LYS A 90 -5.25 -22.23 0.83
N GLY A 91 -4.25 -21.59 1.46
CA GLY A 91 -3.53 -20.48 0.87
C GLY A 91 -4.39 -19.25 0.59
N THR A 92 -5.06 -18.70 1.60
CA THR A 92 -5.84 -17.45 1.49
C THR A 92 -5.00 -16.25 1.91
N PHE A 93 -5.13 -15.14 1.19
CA PHE A 93 -4.55 -13.84 1.57
C PHE A 93 -5.48 -12.68 1.14
N LYS A 94 -5.37 -11.55 1.83
CA LYS A 94 -6.23 -10.38 1.68
C LYS A 94 -5.49 -9.27 0.94
N VAL A 95 -6.11 -8.72 -0.10
CA VAL A 95 -5.55 -7.61 -0.90
C VAL A 95 -6.51 -6.43 -0.87
N GLY A 96 -6.03 -5.27 -0.41
CA GLY A 96 -6.77 -4.01 -0.47
C GLY A 96 -6.51 -3.28 -1.80
N ILE A 97 -7.57 -2.72 -2.41
CA ILE A 97 -7.45 -2.09 -3.73
C ILE A 97 -8.40 -0.91 -3.83
N PRO A 98 -7.92 0.31 -4.16
CA PRO A 98 -8.77 1.47 -4.44
C PRO A 98 -9.57 1.31 -5.73
N PRO A 99 -10.77 1.95 -5.87
CA PRO A 99 -11.74 1.69 -6.94
C PRO A 99 -11.20 1.83 -8.37
N MET A 100 -10.37 2.84 -8.66
CA MET A 100 -9.83 2.98 -10.03
C MET A 100 -8.85 1.86 -10.38
N ILE A 101 -8.00 1.50 -9.45
CA ILE A 101 -7.02 0.42 -9.63
C ILE A 101 -7.77 -0.92 -9.72
N GLU A 102 -8.79 -1.12 -8.89
CA GLU A 102 -9.64 -2.30 -8.94
C GLU A 102 -10.32 -2.46 -10.30
N ALA A 103 -10.93 -1.40 -10.82
CA ALA A 103 -11.69 -1.47 -12.06
C ALA A 103 -10.83 -1.68 -13.33
N TYR A 104 -9.62 -1.13 -13.38
CA TYR A 104 -8.85 -1.03 -14.63
C TYR A 104 -7.55 -1.83 -14.64
N LEU A 105 -6.96 -2.15 -13.51
CA LEU A 105 -5.70 -2.89 -13.42
C LEU A 105 -5.89 -4.30 -12.83
N PHE A 106 -6.68 -4.43 -11.78
CA PHE A 106 -6.80 -5.66 -11.01
C PHE A 106 -7.42 -6.84 -11.79
N PRO A 107 -8.43 -6.69 -12.68
CA PRO A 107 -9.05 -7.83 -13.35
C PRO A 107 -8.06 -8.66 -14.16
N GLU A 108 -7.12 -8.01 -14.85
CA GLU A 108 -6.08 -8.69 -15.63
C GLU A 108 -5.08 -9.42 -14.72
N ILE A 109 -4.67 -8.76 -13.63
CA ILE A 109 -3.78 -9.34 -12.62
C ILE A 109 -4.44 -10.56 -12.00
N PHE A 110 -5.69 -10.44 -11.54
CA PHE A 110 -6.41 -11.49 -10.87
C PHE A 110 -6.66 -12.70 -11.77
N SER A 111 -7.12 -12.46 -13.01
CA SER A 111 -7.35 -13.53 -14.00
C SER A 111 -6.08 -14.33 -14.26
N SER A 112 -4.97 -13.62 -14.53
CA SER A 112 -3.67 -14.27 -14.80
C SER A 112 -3.14 -15.04 -13.59
N PHE A 113 -3.27 -14.48 -12.39
CA PHE A 113 -2.86 -15.14 -11.16
C PHE A 113 -3.67 -16.42 -10.90
N LYS A 114 -5.00 -16.36 -11.06
CA LYS A 114 -5.87 -17.56 -10.87
C LYS A 114 -5.59 -18.66 -11.88
N GLN A 115 -5.20 -18.33 -13.11
CA GLN A 115 -4.79 -19.33 -14.10
C GLN A 115 -3.51 -20.06 -13.69
N GLN A 116 -2.53 -19.35 -13.13
CA GLN A 116 -1.25 -19.94 -12.73
C GLN A 116 -1.32 -20.62 -11.36
N HIS A 117 -2.16 -20.14 -10.47
CA HIS A 117 -2.29 -20.59 -9.09
C HIS A 117 -3.74 -20.92 -8.71
N PRO A 118 -4.38 -21.94 -9.34
CA PRO A 118 -5.81 -22.24 -9.14
C PRO A 118 -6.16 -22.64 -7.70
N GLY A 119 -5.18 -23.19 -6.95
CA GLY A 119 -5.34 -23.61 -5.56
C GLY A 119 -5.24 -22.48 -4.53
N LEU A 120 -4.72 -21.30 -4.90
CA LEU A 120 -4.61 -20.16 -4.00
C LEU A 120 -5.86 -19.29 -4.05
N ASN A 121 -6.27 -18.77 -2.89
CA ASN A 121 -7.46 -17.93 -2.76
C ASN A 121 -7.10 -16.50 -2.35
N LEU A 122 -7.26 -15.57 -3.29
CA LEU A 122 -7.12 -14.15 -3.08
C LEU A 122 -8.49 -13.57 -2.73
N ILE A 123 -8.58 -12.85 -1.61
CA ILE A 123 -9.77 -12.09 -1.20
C ILE A 123 -9.45 -10.61 -1.41
N ALA A 124 -10.10 -9.99 -2.40
CA ALA A 124 -9.96 -8.56 -2.66
C ALA A 124 -10.95 -7.76 -1.81
N PHE A 125 -10.49 -6.63 -1.29
CA PHE A 125 -11.29 -5.66 -0.56
C PHE A 125 -11.19 -4.31 -1.27
N GLU A 126 -12.32 -3.74 -1.62
CA GLU A 126 -12.38 -2.36 -2.10
C GLU A 126 -12.08 -1.42 -0.92
N GLU A 127 -11.04 -0.59 -1.09
CA GLU A 127 -10.63 0.41 -0.11
C GLU A 127 -10.97 1.80 -0.63
N SER A 128 -11.38 2.71 0.23
CA SER A 128 -11.81 4.05 -0.21
C SER A 128 -10.65 4.86 -0.82
N SER A 129 -9.42 4.56 -0.43
CA SER A 129 -8.21 5.23 -0.92
C SER A 129 -6.94 4.41 -0.70
N SER A 130 -5.86 4.78 -1.41
CA SER A 130 -4.52 4.20 -1.18
C SER A 130 -4.00 4.45 0.24
N LEU A 131 -4.35 5.58 0.85
CA LEU A 131 -3.96 5.89 2.22
C LEU A 131 -4.66 4.97 3.22
N GLU A 132 -5.96 4.71 3.06
CA GLU A 132 -6.69 3.79 3.93
C GLU A 132 -6.15 2.36 3.81
N ALA A 133 -5.88 1.90 2.59
CA ALA A 133 -5.26 0.60 2.36
C ALA A 133 -3.88 0.50 3.04
N ALA A 134 -3.04 1.54 2.97
CA ALA A 134 -1.75 1.59 3.66
C ALA A 134 -1.90 1.50 5.19
N VAL A 135 -2.86 2.23 5.78
CA VAL A 135 -3.14 2.15 7.22
C VAL A 135 -3.59 0.75 7.64
N LYS A 136 -4.41 0.07 6.81
CA LYS A 136 -4.84 -1.31 7.09
C LYS A 136 -3.70 -2.33 6.97
N LEU A 137 -2.74 -2.12 6.06
CA LEU A 137 -1.49 -2.90 6.02
C LEU A 137 -0.70 -2.76 7.33
N GLU A 138 -0.51 -1.53 7.82
CA GLU A 138 0.21 -1.28 9.07
C GLU A 138 -0.45 -1.95 10.28
N LYS A 139 -1.79 -2.02 10.28
CA LYS A 139 -2.59 -2.70 11.32
C LYS A 139 -2.70 -4.21 11.14
N ASN A 140 -2.11 -4.80 10.10
CA ASN A 140 -2.24 -6.22 9.73
C ASN A 140 -3.70 -6.66 9.45
N GLU A 141 -4.57 -5.75 9.01
CA GLU A 141 -5.94 -6.04 8.57
C GLU A 141 -5.95 -6.56 7.12
N LEU A 142 -4.95 -6.15 6.32
CA LEU A 142 -4.63 -6.62 4.98
C LEU A 142 -3.24 -7.24 4.97
N ASP A 143 -3.03 -8.23 4.10
CA ASP A 143 -1.72 -8.82 3.85
C ASP A 143 -0.94 -8.01 2.81
N LEU A 144 -1.63 -7.59 1.75
CA LEU A 144 -1.10 -6.86 0.60
C LEU A 144 -2.06 -5.75 0.19
N ALA A 145 -1.57 -4.75 -0.53
CA ALA A 145 -2.43 -3.76 -1.19
C ALA A 145 -1.86 -3.34 -2.54
N ILE A 146 -2.72 -3.16 -3.56
CA ILE A 146 -2.33 -2.54 -4.84
C ILE A 146 -2.77 -1.08 -4.79
N ILE A 147 -1.82 -0.17 -4.61
CA ILE A 147 -2.07 1.24 -4.28
C ILE A 147 -1.19 2.18 -5.11
N ILE A 148 -1.50 3.46 -5.08
CA ILE A 148 -0.54 4.49 -5.44
C ILE A 148 0.55 4.47 -4.37
N LEU A 149 1.78 4.21 -4.77
CA LEU A 149 2.91 4.09 -3.85
C LEU A 149 3.32 5.47 -3.32
N PRO A 150 3.62 5.58 -2.03
CA PRO A 150 4.26 6.77 -1.50
C PRO A 150 5.69 6.90 -2.06
N GLU A 151 6.18 8.13 -2.23
CA GLU A 151 7.56 8.36 -2.70
C GLU A 151 8.60 7.71 -1.77
N HIS A 152 8.33 7.75 -0.47
CA HIS A 152 9.13 7.09 0.56
C HIS A 152 8.23 6.49 1.63
N SER A 153 8.56 5.29 2.09
CA SER A 153 7.90 4.65 3.23
C SER A 153 8.94 3.99 4.14
N GLU A 154 8.84 4.25 5.42
CA GLU A 154 9.65 3.57 6.44
C GLU A 154 9.01 2.25 6.88
N THR A 155 7.70 2.10 6.68
CA THR A 155 6.89 1.00 7.21
C THR A 155 6.43 -0.02 6.17
N LEU A 156 6.48 0.35 4.87
CA LEU A 156 6.03 -0.51 3.79
C LEU A 156 7.16 -0.84 2.83
N ASP A 157 7.25 -2.09 2.42
CA ASP A 157 7.96 -2.54 1.23
C ASP A 157 7.02 -2.49 0.03
N SER A 158 7.57 -2.35 -1.18
CA SER A 158 6.74 -2.22 -2.38
C SER A 158 7.40 -2.75 -3.64
N LEU A 159 6.54 -3.13 -4.60
CA LEU A 159 6.90 -3.52 -5.96
C LEU A 159 6.11 -2.64 -6.94
N VAL A 160 6.78 -1.86 -7.77
CA VAL A 160 6.11 -1.04 -8.79
C VAL A 160 5.56 -1.93 -9.90
N ILE A 161 4.27 -1.78 -10.21
CA ILE A 161 3.57 -2.48 -11.30
C ILE A 161 3.54 -1.61 -12.55
N VAL A 162 3.04 -0.38 -12.43
CA VAL A 162 2.88 0.54 -13.57
C VAL A 162 3.10 1.99 -13.14
N ARG A 163 3.67 2.79 -14.04
CA ARG A 163 3.77 4.23 -13.89
C ARG A 163 2.61 4.89 -14.62
N GLU A 164 1.85 5.70 -13.91
CA GLU A 164 0.64 6.37 -14.39
C GLU A 164 0.73 7.88 -14.22
N GLN A 165 -0.16 8.58 -14.92
CA GLN A 165 -0.32 10.03 -14.80
C GLN A 165 -1.79 10.43 -14.71
N LEU A 166 -2.05 11.60 -14.14
CA LEU A 166 -3.35 12.24 -14.26
C LEU A 166 -3.41 13.02 -15.58
N VAL A 167 -4.50 12.84 -16.28
CA VAL A 167 -4.82 13.57 -17.52
C VAL A 167 -6.11 14.37 -17.33
N LEU A 168 -6.21 15.50 -18.00
CA LEU A 168 -7.42 16.29 -18.07
C LEU A 168 -8.42 15.61 -18.99
N CYS A 169 -9.58 15.26 -18.45
CA CYS A 169 -10.67 14.58 -19.14
C CYS A 169 -11.83 15.55 -19.40
N MET A 170 -12.31 15.59 -20.63
CA MET A 170 -13.37 16.50 -21.07
C MET A 170 -14.16 15.94 -22.24
N HIS A 171 -15.32 16.52 -22.50
CA HIS A 171 -16.10 16.23 -23.72
C HIS A 171 -15.34 16.64 -24.97
N ARG A 172 -15.58 15.94 -26.11
CA ARG A 172 -14.88 16.17 -27.39
C ARG A 172 -15.03 17.58 -27.98
N GLU A 173 -16.07 18.30 -27.62
CA GLU A 173 -16.33 19.69 -28.09
C GLU A 173 -15.77 20.74 -27.12
N HIS A 174 -15.08 20.32 -26.06
CA HIS A 174 -14.51 21.26 -25.12
C HIS A 174 -13.37 22.07 -25.76
N ARG A 175 -13.25 23.36 -25.43
CA ARG A 175 -12.25 24.30 -26.01
C ARG A 175 -10.80 23.86 -25.87
N LEU A 176 -10.48 23.04 -24.84
CA LEU A 176 -9.11 22.56 -24.55
C LEU A 176 -8.78 21.24 -25.28
N CYS A 177 -9.73 20.55 -25.94
CA CYS A 177 -9.46 19.24 -26.53
C CYS A 177 -8.48 19.29 -27.72
N MET A 178 -8.32 20.46 -28.37
CA MET A 178 -7.37 20.65 -29.47
C MET A 178 -5.94 20.98 -29.02
N HIS A 179 -5.71 21.15 -27.73
CA HIS A 179 -4.40 21.44 -27.16
C HIS A 179 -3.58 20.14 -27.00
N LYS A 180 -2.28 20.21 -27.25
CA LYS A 180 -1.36 19.08 -27.01
C LYS A 180 -1.17 18.83 -25.52
N THR A 181 -1.18 19.89 -24.71
CA THR A 181 -1.10 19.88 -23.25
C THR A 181 -2.00 20.99 -22.69
N ALA A 182 -2.49 20.80 -21.48
CA ALA A 182 -3.30 21.80 -20.77
C ALA A 182 -2.53 22.38 -19.58
N LYS A 183 -2.59 23.71 -19.44
CA LYS A 183 -2.06 24.37 -18.24
C LYS A 183 -3.11 24.41 -17.15
N PHE A 184 -2.70 24.19 -15.91
CA PHE A 184 -3.64 24.18 -14.77
C PHE A 184 -4.37 25.52 -14.59
N GLU A 185 -3.72 26.63 -14.92
CA GLU A 185 -4.31 27.99 -14.90
C GLU A 185 -5.54 28.12 -15.82
N GLN A 186 -5.56 27.38 -16.94
CA GLN A 186 -6.66 27.42 -17.92
C GLN A 186 -7.94 26.79 -17.38
N LEU A 187 -7.84 26.03 -16.25
CA LEU A 187 -8.94 25.31 -15.63
C LEU A 187 -9.71 26.16 -14.60
N LYS A 188 -9.24 27.39 -14.30
CA LYS A 188 -9.77 28.24 -13.24
C LYS A 188 -11.29 28.49 -13.33
N ASN A 189 -11.82 28.62 -14.55
CA ASN A 189 -13.23 28.92 -14.78
C ASN A 189 -14.05 27.69 -15.20
N GLU A 190 -13.47 26.49 -15.13
CA GLU A 190 -14.15 25.26 -15.51
C GLU A 190 -15.00 24.70 -14.35
N GLN A 191 -16.02 23.94 -14.70
CA GLN A 191 -16.78 23.13 -13.75
C GLN A 191 -16.07 21.80 -13.53
N PHE A 192 -15.77 21.49 -12.28
CA PHE A 192 -15.07 20.26 -11.94
C PHE A 192 -16.02 19.14 -11.49
N ILE A 193 -15.76 17.94 -11.97
CA ILE A 193 -16.35 16.70 -11.50
C ILE A 193 -15.20 15.88 -10.91
N LEU A 194 -15.17 15.73 -9.58
CA LEU A 194 -14.01 15.19 -8.87
C LEU A 194 -14.33 13.87 -8.17
N LEU A 195 -13.28 13.16 -7.81
CA LEU A 195 -13.38 12.13 -6.78
C LEU A 195 -13.73 12.75 -5.44
N LYS A 196 -14.33 11.96 -4.54
CA LYS A 196 -14.63 12.41 -3.18
C LYS A 196 -13.37 12.78 -2.42
N GLU A 197 -13.54 13.61 -1.41
CA GLU A 197 -12.53 13.92 -0.42
C GLU A 197 -11.97 12.63 0.19
N GLY A 198 -10.64 12.60 0.43
CA GLY A 198 -9.92 11.40 0.85
C GLY A 198 -9.27 10.63 -0.30
N ALA A 199 -9.74 10.74 -1.54
CA ALA A 199 -9.04 10.16 -2.68
C ALA A 199 -7.75 10.94 -2.97
N TYR A 200 -6.68 10.23 -3.31
CA TYR A 200 -5.38 10.81 -3.65
C TYR A 200 -5.49 11.87 -4.77
N GLN A 201 -6.24 11.57 -5.82
CA GLN A 201 -6.46 12.49 -6.94
C GLN A 201 -7.16 13.77 -6.50
N HIS A 202 -8.14 13.68 -5.60
CA HIS A 202 -8.80 14.86 -5.06
C HIS A 202 -7.81 15.78 -4.37
N GLN A 203 -6.96 15.23 -3.48
CA GLN A 203 -5.96 15.99 -2.74
C GLN A 203 -4.97 16.69 -3.68
N ILE A 204 -4.50 15.99 -4.73
CA ILE A 204 -3.60 16.56 -5.72
C ILE A 204 -4.25 17.70 -6.49
N VAL A 205 -5.49 17.49 -6.97
CA VAL A 205 -6.23 18.54 -7.72
C VAL A 205 -6.41 19.78 -6.85
N MET A 206 -6.86 19.62 -5.61
CA MET A 206 -7.03 20.72 -4.66
C MET A 206 -5.70 21.44 -4.40
N SER A 207 -4.61 20.71 -4.17
CA SER A 207 -3.28 21.28 -3.97
C SER A 207 -2.81 22.09 -5.19
N ARG A 208 -3.01 21.55 -6.40
CA ARG A 208 -2.63 22.23 -7.65
C ARG A 208 -3.45 23.50 -7.88
N CYS A 209 -4.77 23.45 -7.66
CA CYS A 209 -5.63 24.63 -7.73
C CYS A 209 -5.18 25.72 -6.73
N GLN A 210 -4.85 25.34 -5.50
CA GLN A 210 -4.36 26.26 -4.49
C GLN A 210 -3.02 26.92 -4.87
N ARG A 211 -2.09 26.17 -5.46
CA ARG A 211 -0.82 26.70 -5.98
C ARG A 211 -1.03 27.72 -7.10
N GLN A 212 -2.11 27.59 -7.86
CA GLN A 212 -2.52 28.51 -8.93
C GLN A 212 -3.50 29.59 -8.43
N ASN A 213 -3.64 29.76 -7.10
CA ASN A 213 -4.48 30.78 -6.46
C ASN A 213 -5.95 30.74 -6.90
N PHE A 214 -6.55 29.55 -7.05
CA PHE A 214 -7.98 29.42 -7.24
C PHE A 214 -8.55 28.20 -6.51
N ILE A 215 -9.85 28.25 -6.24
CA ILE A 215 -10.62 27.12 -5.69
C ILE A 215 -11.42 26.53 -6.88
N PRO A 216 -11.35 25.19 -7.11
CA PRO A 216 -12.11 24.60 -8.21
C PRO A 216 -13.62 24.71 -7.98
N ASN A 217 -14.37 25.10 -9.00
CA ASN A 217 -15.83 25.09 -8.97
C ASN A 217 -16.32 23.62 -9.11
N THR A 218 -16.35 22.89 -7.98
CA THR A 218 -16.74 21.49 -7.97
C THR A 218 -18.26 21.37 -7.95
N ILE A 219 -18.84 20.92 -9.08
CA ILE A 219 -20.29 20.74 -9.24
C ILE A 219 -20.76 19.37 -8.80
N PHE A 220 -19.86 18.37 -8.77
CA PHE A 220 -20.18 17.01 -8.38
C PHE A 220 -18.95 16.25 -7.87
N SER A 221 -19.16 15.37 -6.89
CA SER A 221 -18.11 14.48 -6.37
C SER A 221 -18.64 13.07 -6.15
N SER A 222 -17.88 12.06 -6.61
CA SER A 222 -18.25 10.65 -6.47
C SER A 222 -17.01 9.74 -6.46
N ASN A 223 -17.08 8.58 -5.81
CA ASN A 223 -16.08 7.51 -5.98
C ASN A 223 -16.43 6.57 -7.14
N GLN A 224 -17.62 6.75 -7.74
CA GLN A 224 -18.07 5.96 -8.87
C GLN A 224 -17.48 6.50 -10.19
N ILE A 225 -16.41 5.89 -10.68
CA ILE A 225 -15.69 6.31 -11.89
C ILE A 225 -16.60 6.36 -13.11
N LYS A 226 -17.51 5.37 -13.24
CA LYS A 226 -18.49 5.35 -14.34
C LYS A 226 -19.39 6.58 -14.35
N THR A 227 -19.81 7.05 -13.18
CA THR A 227 -20.63 8.27 -13.04
C THR A 227 -19.84 9.50 -13.44
N ILE A 228 -18.60 9.65 -12.96
CA ILE A 228 -17.72 10.76 -13.34
C ILE A 228 -17.53 10.79 -14.86
N LYS A 229 -17.15 9.66 -15.46
CA LYS A 229 -16.99 9.54 -16.91
C LYS A 229 -18.26 9.92 -17.68
N GLY A 230 -19.41 9.42 -17.23
CA GLY A 230 -20.69 9.75 -17.86
C GLY A 230 -21.02 11.25 -17.83
N LEU A 231 -20.76 11.94 -16.72
CA LEU A 231 -20.99 13.38 -16.60
C LEU A 231 -20.01 14.18 -17.48
N VAL A 232 -18.73 13.77 -17.53
CA VAL A 232 -17.73 14.38 -18.41
C VAL A 232 -18.08 14.17 -19.88
N ALA A 233 -18.47 12.96 -20.28
CA ALA A 233 -18.88 12.62 -21.65
C ALA A 233 -20.13 13.41 -22.10
N ASN A 234 -21.00 13.81 -21.18
CA ASN A 234 -22.16 14.66 -21.44
C ASN A 234 -21.84 16.18 -21.39
N GLY A 235 -20.56 16.57 -21.25
CA GLY A 235 -20.14 17.96 -21.30
C GLY A 235 -20.51 18.80 -20.08
N LEU A 236 -20.84 18.16 -18.95
CA LEU A 236 -21.25 18.86 -17.71
C LEU A 236 -20.07 19.48 -16.95
N GLY A 237 -18.84 19.07 -17.27
CA GLY A 237 -17.63 19.59 -16.65
C GLY A 237 -16.41 18.78 -17.06
N ILE A 238 -15.28 19.12 -16.42
CA ILE A 238 -13.99 18.45 -16.59
C ILE A 238 -13.64 17.59 -15.38
N SER A 239 -12.76 16.61 -15.58
CA SER A 239 -12.20 15.82 -14.50
C SER A 239 -10.71 15.58 -14.71
N LEU A 240 -9.99 15.23 -13.65
CA LEU A 240 -8.64 14.69 -13.74
C LEU A 240 -8.68 13.22 -13.31
N LEU A 241 -8.39 12.33 -14.25
CA LEU A 241 -8.41 10.88 -14.02
C LEU A 241 -7.06 10.28 -14.43
N MET A 242 -6.79 9.05 -13.94
CA MET A 242 -5.65 8.27 -14.43
C MET A 242 -5.80 8.01 -15.92
N GLU A 243 -4.71 8.11 -16.67
CA GLU A 243 -4.75 7.91 -18.13
C GLU A 243 -5.33 6.56 -18.52
N MET A 244 -5.00 5.48 -17.78
CA MET A 244 -5.53 4.14 -18.03
C MET A 244 -7.07 4.07 -18.00
N VAL A 245 -7.73 4.95 -17.24
CA VAL A 245 -9.19 4.97 -17.07
C VAL A 245 -9.91 5.44 -18.35
N VAL A 246 -9.25 6.28 -19.16
CA VAL A 246 -9.83 6.95 -20.31
C VAL A 246 -9.13 6.64 -21.64
N ARG A 247 -8.04 5.85 -21.61
CA ARG A 247 -7.19 5.56 -22.79
C ARG A 247 -7.97 5.09 -24.03
N ASN A 248 -9.04 4.34 -23.83
CA ASN A 248 -9.87 3.79 -24.92
C ASN A 248 -11.32 4.25 -24.82
N ASP A 249 -11.59 5.39 -24.18
CA ASP A 249 -12.94 5.92 -24.07
C ASP A 249 -13.32 6.70 -25.33
N PRO A 250 -14.39 6.32 -26.06
CA PRO A 250 -14.75 6.99 -27.31
C PRO A 250 -15.38 8.37 -27.11
N ASP A 251 -15.90 8.65 -25.91
CA ASP A 251 -16.69 9.84 -25.61
C ASP A 251 -15.93 10.91 -24.83
N ILE A 252 -14.72 10.57 -24.33
CA ILE A 252 -13.88 11.45 -23.52
C ILE A 252 -12.57 11.72 -24.24
N VAL A 253 -12.20 12.99 -24.36
CA VAL A 253 -10.87 13.41 -24.78
C VAL A 253 -10.00 13.61 -23.55
N ALA A 254 -8.84 12.97 -23.57
CA ALA A 254 -7.82 13.09 -22.53
C ALA A 254 -6.66 13.95 -23.03
N VAL A 255 -6.34 15.02 -22.30
CA VAL A 255 -5.23 15.92 -22.63
C VAL A 255 -4.23 15.90 -21.47
N PRO A 256 -2.93 15.59 -21.71
CA PRO A 256 -1.90 15.66 -20.68
C PRO A 256 -1.75 17.08 -20.12
N LEU A 257 -1.33 17.17 -18.85
CA LEU A 257 -0.96 18.44 -18.24
C LEU A 257 0.45 18.86 -18.70
N ASP A 258 0.72 20.14 -18.82
CA ASP A 258 2.06 20.68 -19.15
C ASP A 258 3.06 20.47 -18.02
N ASP A 259 2.58 20.47 -16.76
CA ASP A 259 3.31 20.03 -15.58
C ASP A 259 2.72 18.66 -15.14
N PRO A 260 3.26 17.52 -15.62
CA PRO A 260 2.65 16.20 -15.44
C PRO A 260 2.57 15.79 -13.97
N ILE A 261 1.44 15.21 -13.60
CA ILE A 261 1.25 14.58 -12.29
C ILE A 261 1.43 13.08 -12.47
N VAL A 262 2.63 12.60 -12.21
CA VAL A 262 3.05 11.20 -12.39
C VAL A 262 3.18 10.52 -11.05
N PHE A 263 2.80 9.25 -10.96
CA PHE A 263 2.94 8.42 -9.77
C PHE A 263 3.08 6.94 -10.15
N ASP A 264 3.64 6.18 -9.25
CA ASP A 264 3.77 4.74 -9.41
C ASP A 264 2.59 4.03 -8.72
N ILE A 265 1.94 3.10 -9.42
CA ILE A 265 1.01 2.14 -8.84
C ILE A 265 1.77 0.83 -8.64
N GLY A 266 1.64 0.25 -7.47
CA GLY A 266 2.35 -0.96 -7.13
C GLY A 266 1.70 -1.77 -6.04
N LEU A 267 2.23 -2.97 -5.85
CA LEU A 267 1.94 -3.80 -4.70
C LEU A 267 2.73 -3.29 -3.51
N ALA A 268 2.07 -3.15 -2.37
CA ALA A 268 2.70 -2.79 -1.10
C ALA A 268 2.35 -3.81 -0.02
N TRP A 269 3.25 -4.01 0.93
CA TRP A 269 3.07 -4.82 2.12
C TRP A 269 3.85 -4.23 3.29
N LYS A 270 3.46 -4.60 4.50
CA LYS A 270 4.13 -4.11 5.69
C LYS A 270 5.54 -4.69 5.77
N LYS A 271 6.52 -3.83 5.99
CA LYS A 271 7.92 -4.21 6.18
C LYS A 271 8.05 -5.10 7.41
N ASP A 272 8.93 -6.09 7.34
CA ASP A 272 9.18 -7.07 8.41
C ASP A 272 7.93 -7.89 8.82
N GLN A 273 6.89 -7.93 7.97
CA GLN A 273 5.73 -8.79 8.19
C GLN A 273 5.99 -10.20 7.69
N CYS A 274 5.56 -11.18 8.50
CA CYS A 274 5.50 -12.58 8.07
C CYS A 274 4.34 -12.77 7.09
N LEU A 275 4.66 -12.82 5.81
CA LEU A 275 3.67 -13.07 4.76
C LEU A 275 3.40 -14.57 4.64
N SER A 276 2.14 -14.95 4.39
CA SER A 276 1.78 -16.33 4.09
C SER A 276 2.45 -16.80 2.79
N THR A 277 2.59 -18.12 2.63
CA THR A 277 3.09 -18.73 1.37
C THR A 277 2.29 -18.25 0.16
N ALA A 278 0.97 -18.07 0.32
CA ALA A 278 0.10 -17.57 -0.75
C ALA A 278 0.36 -16.09 -1.11
N ALA A 279 0.52 -15.22 -0.11
CA ALA A 279 0.88 -13.82 -0.33
C ALA A 279 2.27 -13.69 -0.99
N THR A 280 3.24 -14.48 -0.52
CA THR A 280 4.58 -14.55 -1.13
C THR A 280 4.54 -15.03 -2.58
N ALA A 281 3.69 -16.02 -2.90
CA ALA A 281 3.49 -16.47 -4.28
C ALA A 281 2.91 -15.38 -5.17
N PHE A 282 2.00 -14.55 -4.64
CA PHE A 282 1.45 -13.42 -5.38
C PHE A 282 2.48 -12.32 -5.65
N ILE A 283 3.33 -11.99 -4.68
CA ILE A 283 4.46 -11.06 -4.88
C ILE A 283 5.37 -11.57 -6.00
N LYS A 284 5.83 -12.83 -5.92
CA LYS A 284 6.70 -13.43 -6.94
C LYS A 284 6.06 -13.45 -8.32
N PHE A 285 4.75 -13.73 -8.41
CA PHE A 285 4.02 -13.67 -9.67
C PHE A 285 4.06 -12.26 -10.29
N LEU A 286 3.85 -11.22 -9.49
CA LEU A 286 3.91 -9.83 -9.97
C LEU A 286 5.34 -9.41 -10.31
N GLU A 287 6.34 -9.81 -9.52
CA GLU A 287 7.76 -9.58 -9.83
C GLU A 287 8.13 -10.13 -11.20
N GLN A 288 7.79 -11.40 -11.47
CA GLN A 288 8.08 -12.04 -12.75
C GLN A 288 7.39 -11.33 -13.93
N ARG A 289 6.15 -10.87 -13.73
CA ARG A 289 5.36 -10.22 -14.77
C ARG A 289 5.81 -8.81 -15.09
N TYR A 290 6.13 -8.00 -14.08
CA TYR A 290 6.35 -6.57 -14.23
C TYR A 290 7.81 -6.13 -14.11
N THR A 291 8.72 -6.97 -13.57
CA THR A 291 10.15 -6.65 -13.52
C THR A 291 10.91 -7.18 -14.75
N ALA A 292 10.43 -8.24 -15.39
CA ALA A 292 11.07 -8.79 -16.60
C ALA A 292 11.05 -7.87 -17.83
N GLY A 293 10.20 -6.82 -17.84
CA GLY A 293 10.08 -5.83 -18.93
C GLY A 293 10.91 -4.56 -18.75
N ARG A 294 11.72 -4.45 -17.70
CA ARG A 294 12.54 -3.25 -17.39
C ARG A 294 14.03 -3.38 -17.77
N LYS A 295 14.39 -4.30 -18.70
CA LYS A 295 15.74 -4.37 -19.27
C LYS A 295 15.82 -3.62 -20.59
#